data_af164f0c09453df4f0bcfa068fc3f500
#
_entry.id   af164f0c09453df4f0bcfa068fc3f500
#
_cell.length_a   1.000
_cell.length_b   1.000
_cell.length_c   1.000
_cell.angle_alpha   90.00
_cell.angle_beta   90.00
_cell.angle_gamma   90.00
#
_symmetry.space_group_name_H-M   'P 1'
#
loop_
_entity.id
_entity.type
_entity.pdbx_description
1 polymer ?
#
loop_
_entity_poly.entity_id
_entity_poly.type
_entity_poly.pdbx_seq_one_letter_code
_entity_poly.pdbx_strand_id
1 'polypeptide(L)'
;MTGMHAAPSPPGTENREQGLQMKDHHWRRQLESYDFHCAIEPRYADMDAERHINNVAVQALHAEALMRFQMHAGSGWNPEGALLHPLQSEVHFLKVTHYPEPVRCGVRLLAIDENGFRLASAVFQGGSCTSIQETLALPWLQARRAAPEGMSRQVARLLHPAEEAAPETLESDAGMACPYRYRMTFRFGDLDADRCVSTLALARLVEQGRVHLLHQAIAASGIDLRAEALGLLVAKITIRYLARREAVGDGRLRARLIKLGNASIVLRIVVSDQQGDLAYADNVMLFADRATTRPVPVPVPVRAWLAASPAAEEQGGA
;
A
#
# COMPACT_ATOMS: atom_id res chain seq x y z
N MET A 1 -51.18 41.02 -8.44
CA MET A 1 -50.83 39.59 -8.48
C MET A 1 -49.43 39.49 -9.05
N THR A 2 -48.46 39.51 -8.18
CA THR A 2 -47.02 39.50 -8.50
C THR A 2 -46.46 38.10 -8.17
N GLY A 3 -46.14 37.36 -9.21
CA GLY A 3 -45.53 36.06 -9.10
C GLY A 3 -44.06 36.17 -8.68
N MET A 4 -43.71 35.63 -7.51
CA MET A 4 -42.33 35.43 -7.08
C MET A 4 -41.77 34.20 -7.79
N HIS A 5 -40.83 34.42 -8.71
CA HIS A 5 -39.98 33.35 -9.23
C HIS A 5 -38.96 32.97 -8.15
N ALA A 6 -39.03 31.73 -7.68
CA ALA A 6 -37.99 31.13 -6.86
C ALA A 6 -36.72 30.93 -7.70
N ALA A 7 -35.58 31.37 -7.18
CA ALA A 7 -34.26 31.12 -7.77
C ALA A 7 -33.90 29.63 -7.73
N PRO A 8 -33.25 29.10 -8.77
CA PRO A 8 -32.80 27.71 -8.75
C PRO A 8 -31.68 27.51 -7.71
N SER A 9 -31.79 26.44 -6.93
CA SER A 9 -30.80 25.99 -5.99
C SER A 9 -29.46 25.69 -6.72
N PRO A 10 -28.30 25.95 -6.10
CA PRO A 10 -27.02 25.66 -6.71
C PRO A 10 -26.87 24.14 -6.88
N PRO A 11 -26.18 23.69 -7.95
CA PRO A 11 -25.95 22.26 -8.16
C PRO A 11 -25.17 21.66 -7.00
N GLY A 12 -25.64 20.50 -6.53
CA GLY A 12 -25.08 19.79 -5.40
C GLY A 12 -23.58 19.53 -5.59
N THR A 13 -22.85 19.78 -4.54
CA THR A 13 -21.47 19.29 -4.33
C THR A 13 -21.52 17.77 -4.26
N GLU A 14 -21.51 17.13 -5.42
CA GLU A 14 -21.21 15.69 -5.50
C GLU A 14 -19.78 15.48 -5.01
N ASN A 15 -19.68 14.68 -3.97
CA ASN A 15 -18.46 14.24 -3.30
C ASN A 15 -17.39 13.83 -4.32
N ARG A 16 -16.39 14.67 -4.52
CA ARG A 16 -15.12 14.30 -5.15
C ARG A 16 -14.21 13.55 -4.16
N GLU A 17 -14.68 12.46 -3.60
CA GLU A 17 -13.87 11.46 -2.92
C GLU A 17 -13.58 10.28 -3.86
N GLN A 18 -13.06 10.55 -5.04
CA GLN A 18 -12.48 9.51 -5.89
C GLN A 18 -10.96 9.47 -5.65
N GLY A 19 -10.58 8.92 -4.50
CA GLY A 19 -9.22 8.41 -4.33
C GLY A 19 -8.96 7.35 -5.40
N LEU A 20 -7.70 7.25 -5.85
CA LEU A 20 -7.17 6.25 -6.77
C LEU A 20 -7.80 4.89 -6.53
N GLN A 21 -8.80 4.53 -7.31
CA GLN A 21 -9.29 3.17 -7.37
C GLN A 21 -8.60 2.52 -8.57
N MET A 22 -7.61 1.66 -8.28
CA MET A 22 -7.16 0.70 -9.27
C MET A 22 -8.41 -0.04 -9.77
N LYS A 23 -8.78 0.18 -11.04
CA LYS A 23 -9.91 -0.55 -11.62
C LYS A 23 -9.52 -2.02 -11.69
N ASP A 24 -10.31 -2.87 -11.04
CA ASP A 24 -10.12 -4.31 -11.07
C ASP A 24 -10.62 -4.87 -12.41
N HIS A 25 -9.81 -4.68 -13.45
CA HIS A 25 -10.07 -5.27 -14.76
C HIS A 25 -9.86 -6.78 -14.70
N HIS A 26 -10.72 -7.54 -15.34
CA HIS A 26 -10.67 -9.00 -15.37
C HIS A 26 -9.30 -9.55 -15.78
N TRP A 27 -8.60 -8.91 -16.72
CA TRP A 27 -7.26 -9.32 -17.16
C TRP A 27 -6.23 -9.33 -16.03
N ARG A 28 -6.36 -8.47 -15.01
CA ARG A 28 -5.41 -8.41 -13.87
C ARG A 28 -5.38 -9.68 -13.04
N ARG A 29 -6.43 -10.50 -13.14
CA ARG A 29 -6.55 -11.79 -12.46
C ARG A 29 -6.17 -12.99 -13.33
N GLN A 30 -5.60 -12.74 -14.51
CA GLN A 30 -5.17 -13.77 -15.47
C GLN A 30 -3.66 -13.67 -15.64
N LEU A 31 -2.92 -14.72 -15.27
CA LEU A 31 -1.46 -14.72 -15.35
C LEU A 31 -0.95 -14.49 -16.78
N GLU A 32 -1.65 -15.07 -17.75
CA GLU A 32 -1.32 -15.00 -19.18
C GLU A 32 -1.42 -13.59 -19.76
N SER A 33 -2.09 -12.68 -19.07
CA SER A 33 -2.22 -11.26 -19.46
C SER A 33 -1.01 -10.41 -19.09
N TYR A 34 -0.03 -10.98 -18.41
CA TYR A 34 1.21 -10.30 -18.06
C TYR A 34 2.33 -10.70 -18.99
N ASP A 35 3.16 -9.73 -19.41
CA ASP A 35 4.22 -9.95 -20.38
C ASP A 35 5.45 -10.63 -19.79
N PHE A 36 5.65 -10.47 -18.49
CA PHE A 36 6.74 -11.07 -17.74
C PHE A 36 6.20 -11.94 -16.61
N HIS A 37 6.79 -13.13 -16.49
CA HIS A 37 6.42 -14.06 -15.42
C HIS A 37 7.67 -14.54 -14.68
N CYS A 38 7.56 -14.71 -13.36
CA CYS A 38 8.57 -15.39 -12.56
C CYS A 38 7.92 -16.23 -11.46
N ALA A 39 8.63 -17.27 -11.05
CA ALA A 39 8.28 -18.03 -9.86
C ALA A 39 9.09 -17.54 -8.67
N ILE A 40 8.46 -17.44 -7.50
CA ILE A 40 9.11 -17.07 -6.25
C ILE A 40 8.66 -18.06 -5.18
N GLU A 41 9.61 -18.56 -4.39
CA GLU A 41 9.35 -19.42 -3.26
C GLU A 41 9.18 -18.58 -2.00
N PRO A 42 8.01 -18.62 -1.33
CA PRO A 42 7.83 -18.00 -0.03
C PRO A 42 8.76 -18.61 1.01
N ARG A 43 9.20 -17.82 1.98
CA ARG A 43 10.04 -18.29 3.08
C ARG A 43 9.19 -18.55 4.32
N TYR A 44 9.66 -19.42 5.20
CA TYR A 44 9.03 -19.63 6.50
C TYR A 44 8.85 -18.31 7.29
N ALA A 45 9.83 -17.42 7.20
CA ALA A 45 9.82 -16.11 7.86
C ALA A 45 8.82 -15.11 7.25
N ASP A 46 8.19 -15.44 6.12
CA ASP A 46 7.16 -14.58 5.49
C ASP A 46 5.76 -14.83 6.09
N MET A 47 5.61 -15.84 6.97
CA MET A 47 4.33 -16.13 7.63
C MET A 47 4.05 -15.19 8.80
N ASP A 48 2.78 -14.87 8.98
CA ASP A 48 2.24 -14.19 10.16
C ASP A 48 1.77 -15.17 11.26
N ALA A 49 1.22 -14.62 12.34
CA ALA A 49 0.69 -15.40 13.46
C ALA A 49 -0.57 -16.22 13.11
N GLU A 50 -1.23 -15.91 11.99
CA GLU A 50 -2.38 -16.66 11.48
C GLU A 50 -1.95 -17.76 10.48
N ARG A 51 -0.63 -17.97 10.30
CA ARG A 51 0.00 -18.93 9.38
C ARG A 51 -0.26 -18.65 7.89
N HIS A 52 -0.52 -17.41 7.57
CA HIS A 52 -0.62 -16.93 6.19
C HIS A 52 0.66 -16.17 5.82
N ILE A 53 0.92 -16.03 4.53
CA ILE A 53 1.96 -15.09 4.07
C ILE A 53 1.50 -13.69 4.45
N ASN A 54 2.31 -13.01 5.25
CA ASN A 54 2.04 -11.67 5.78
C ASN A 54 1.85 -10.64 4.65
N ASN A 55 1.01 -9.63 4.86
CA ASN A 55 0.72 -8.59 3.87
C ASN A 55 1.98 -7.85 3.38
N VAL A 56 2.96 -7.63 4.26
CA VAL A 56 4.25 -7.03 3.89
C VAL A 56 5.07 -7.98 3.05
N ALA A 57 5.03 -9.28 3.36
CA ALA A 57 5.71 -10.29 2.54
C ALA A 57 5.06 -10.41 1.15
N VAL A 58 3.74 -10.29 1.02
CA VAL A 58 3.06 -10.20 -0.28
C VAL A 58 3.55 -8.98 -1.05
N GLN A 59 3.71 -7.81 -0.41
CA GLN A 59 4.29 -6.62 -1.05
C GLN A 59 5.76 -6.87 -1.46
N ALA A 60 6.52 -7.65 -0.68
CA ALA A 60 7.89 -8.04 -1.04
C ALA A 60 7.91 -8.95 -2.29
N LEU A 61 6.92 -9.85 -2.45
CA LEU A 61 6.79 -10.67 -3.67
C LEU A 61 6.54 -9.78 -4.90
N HIS A 62 5.68 -8.76 -4.80
CA HIS A 62 5.48 -7.79 -5.87
C HIS A 62 6.77 -7.00 -6.18
N ALA A 63 7.47 -6.53 -5.16
CA ALA A 63 8.71 -5.78 -5.33
C ALA A 63 9.82 -6.63 -6.00
N GLU A 64 9.95 -7.89 -5.60
CA GLU A 64 10.89 -8.84 -6.20
C GLU A 64 10.54 -9.12 -7.66
N ALA A 65 9.25 -9.32 -7.97
CA ALA A 65 8.80 -9.51 -9.35
C ALA A 65 9.09 -8.29 -10.23
N LEU A 66 8.84 -7.08 -9.71
CA LEU A 66 9.17 -5.83 -10.39
C LEU A 66 10.67 -5.69 -10.63
N MET A 67 11.51 -6.08 -9.66
CA MET A 67 12.97 -6.05 -9.82
C MET A 67 13.43 -7.05 -10.88
N ARG A 68 12.91 -8.29 -10.87
CA ARG A 68 13.23 -9.29 -11.91
C ARG A 68 12.77 -8.84 -13.31
N PHE A 69 11.62 -8.18 -13.40
CA PHE A 69 11.17 -7.56 -14.66
C PHE A 69 12.15 -6.49 -15.13
N GLN A 70 12.62 -5.60 -14.27
CA GLN A 70 13.59 -4.57 -14.61
C GLN A 70 14.91 -5.17 -15.12
N MET A 71 15.41 -6.22 -14.45
CA MET A 71 16.59 -6.94 -14.91
C MET A 71 16.38 -7.59 -16.27
N HIS A 72 15.21 -8.19 -16.51
CA HIS A 72 14.86 -8.80 -17.80
C HIS A 72 14.77 -7.75 -18.92
N ALA A 73 14.10 -6.63 -18.65
CA ALA A 73 13.90 -5.55 -19.61
C ALA A 73 15.17 -4.70 -19.86
N GLY A 74 16.07 -4.63 -18.87
CA GLY A 74 17.22 -3.75 -18.86
C GLY A 74 18.58 -4.42 -19.11
N SER A 75 18.63 -5.64 -19.64
CA SER A 75 19.89 -6.37 -19.87
C SER A 75 20.64 -6.89 -18.65
N GLY A 76 19.97 -7.13 -17.55
CA GLY A 76 20.54 -7.74 -16.34
C GLY A 76 20.81 -6.76 -15.20
N TRP A 77 21.38 -7.29 -14.12
CA TRP A 77 21.71 -6.48 -12.94
C TRP A 77 22.90 -5.59 -13.24
N ASN A 78 22.72 -4.30 -13.00
CA ASN A 78 23.79 -3.32 -13.00
C ASN A 78 23.70 -2.51 -11.70
N PRO A 79 24.64 -2.65 -10.76
CA PRO A 79 24.64 -1.91 -9.51
C PRO A 79 24.76 -0.39 -9.67
N GLU A 80 25.29 0.06 -10.82
CA GLU A 80 25.39 1.48 -11.18
C GLU A 80 24.23 1.95 -12.07
N GLY A 81 23.36 1.02 -12.44
CA GLY A 81 22.21 1.28 -13.30
C GLY A 81 21.07 1.97 -12.56
N ALA A 82 20.26 2.73 -13.30
CA ALA A 82 19.05 3.30 -12.75
C ALA A 82 18.03 2.20 -12.45
N LEU A 83 17.59 2.15 -11.21
CA LEU A 83 16.47 1.34 -10.78
C LEU A 83 15.19 2.17 -10.77
N LEU A 84 14.05 1.53 -11.03
CA LEU A 84 12.76 2.17 -10.84
C LEU A 84 12.40 2.12 -9.36
N HIS A 85 12.19 3.29 -8.77
CA HIS A 85 11.73 3.40 -7.40
C HIS A 85 10.29 3.89 -7.35
N PRO A 86 9.42 3.25 -6.57
CA PRO A 86 8.03 3.64 -6.51
C PRO A 86 7.87 5.04 -5.89
N LEU A 87 7.02 5.84 -6.52
CA LEU A 87 6.42 7.05 -5.94
C LEU A 87 5.14 6.70 -5.21
N GLN A 88 4.44 5.68 -5.72
CA GLN A 88 3.20 5.17 -5.16
C GLN A 88 3.05 3.70 -5.50
N SER A 89 2.49 2.94 -4.57
CA SER A 89 2.00 1.59 -4.81
C SER A 89 0.60 1.44 -4.22
N GLU A 90 -0.27 0.75 -4.95
CA GLU A 90 -1.59 0.34 -4.46
C GLU A 90 -1.71 -1.18 -4.61
N VAL A 91 -1.88 -1.90 -3.52
CA VAL A 91 -2.03 -3.36 -3.49
C VAL A 91 -3.40 -3.74 -2.97
N HIS A 92 -4.09 -4.64 -3.67
CA HIS A 92 -5.32 -5.28 -3.26
C HIS A 92 -5.04 -6.74 -2.90
N PHE A 93 -5.46 -7.14 -1.72
CA PHE A 93 -5.38 -8.51 -1.23
C PHE A 93 -6.71 -9.21 -1.52
N LEU A 94 -6.70 -10.17 -2.44
CA LEU A 94 -7.90 -10.85 -2.95
C LEU A 94 -8.16 -12.16 -2.23
N LYS A 95 -7.08 -12.89 -1.92
CA LYS A 95 -7.09 -14.17 -1.23
C LYS A 95 -5.85 -14.31 -0.37
N VAL A 96 -5.91 -15.19 0.59
CA VAL A 96 -4.74 -15.55 1.41
C VAL A 96 -3.73 -16.31 0.56
N THR A 97 -2.45 -16.05 0.79
CA THR A 97 -1.32 -16.78 0.22
C THR A 97 -0.70 -17.65 1.30
N HIS A 98 -0.32 -18.86 0.98
CA HIS A 98 0.13 -19.87 1.94
C HIS A 98 1.58 -20.30 1.71
N TYR A 99 2.25 -20.70 2.78
CA TYR A 99 3.55 -21.40 2.78
C TYR A 99 3.32 -22.92 2.87
N PRO A 100 4.13 -23.78 2.25
CA PRO A 100 5.33 -23.50 1.45
C PRO A 100 5.08 -23.41 -0.07
N GLU A 101 3.84 -23.39 -0.51
CA GLU A 101 3.50 -23.48 -1.92
C GLU A 101 4.09 -22.29 -2.71
N PRO A 102 4.86 -22.56 -3.81
CA PRO A 102 5.43 -21.51 -4.63
C PRO A 102 4.36 -20.63 -5.24
N VAL A 103 4.70 -19.35 -5.45
CA VAL A 103 3.85 -18.39 -6.15
C VAL A 103 4.39 -18.11 -7.54
N ARG A 104 3.49 -17.79 -8.46
CA ARG A 104 3.82 -17.20 -9.75
C ARG A 104 3.47 -15.72 -9.73
N CYS A 105 4.40 -14.90 -10.17
CA CYS A 105 4.17 -13.45 -10.26
C CYS A 105 4.16 -13.04 -11.73
N GLY A 106 3.21 -12.18 -12.09
CA GLY A 106 3.15 -11.53 -13.39
C GLY A 106 3.47 -10.04 -13.26
N VAL A 107 4.16 -9.46 -14.27
CA VAL A 107 4.40 -8.02 -14.39
C VAL A 107 4.08 -7.56 -15.78
N ARG A 108 3.40 -6.41 -15.88
CA ARG A 108 3.04 -5.74 -17.12
C ARG A 108 3.29 -4.25 -17.02
N LEU A 109 3.89 -3.67 -18.06
CA LEU A 109 4.04 -2.24 -18.19
C LEU A 109 2.75 -1.64 -18.79
N LEU A 110 2.14 -0.70 -18.06
CA LEU A 110 0.88 -0.07 -18.49
C LEU A 110 1.12 1.22 -19.25
N ALA A 111 2.06 2.06 -18.81
CA ALA A 111 2.36 3.35 -19.42
C ALA A 111 3.78 3.82 -19.10
N ILE A 112 4.31 4.65 -19.96
CA ILE A 112 5.47 5.51 -19.71
C ILE A 112 5.07 6.91 -20.15
N ASP A 113 5.09 7.85 -19.23
CA ASP A 113 4.78 9.24 -19.48
C ASP A 113 5.69 10.17 -18.66
N GLU A 114 5.38 11.46 -18.62
CA GLU A 114 6.13 12.46 -17.85
C GLU A 114 6.07 12.22 -16.33
N ASN A 115 5.06 11.48 -15.86
CA ASN A 115 4.88 11.13 -14.45
C ASN A 115 5.68 9.88 -14.05
N GLY A 116 6.16 9.11 -15.02
CA GLY A 116 6.99 7.94 -14.78
C GLY A 116 6.51 6.66 -15.45
N PHE A 117 6.83 5.54 -14.83
CA PHE A 117 6.47 4.19 -15.27
C PHE A 117 5.30 3.68 -14.45
N ARG A 118 4.20 3.34 -15.14
CA ARG A 118 3.07 2.66 -14.52
C ARG A 118 3.18 1.16 -14.79
N LEU A 119 3.20 0.38 -13.72
CA LEU A 119 3.42 -1.06 -13.77
C LEU A 119 2.28 -1.75 -13.01
N ALA A 120 1.71 -2.79 -13.63
CA ALA A 120 0.84 -3.72 -12.94
C ALA A 120 1.62 -4.98 -12.56
N SER A 121 1.37 -5.52 -11.38
CA SER A 121 1.86 -6.82 -10.97
C SER A 121 0.78 -7.63 -10.26
N ALA A 122 0.89 -8.95 -10.30
CA ALA A 122 -0.02 -9.84 -9.61
C ALA A 122 0.71 -11.08 -9.08
N VAL A 123 0.18 -11.62 -7.98
CA VAL A 123 0.65 -12.86 -7.36
C VAL A 123 -0.42 -13.92 -7.51
N PHE A 124 -0.01 -15.11 -7.93
CA PHE A 124 -0.87 -16.27 -8.17
C PHE A 124 -0.37 -17.47 -7.37
N GLN A 125 -1.28 -18.21 -6.79
CA GLN A 125 -1.01 -19.46 -6.10
C GLN A 125 -2.13 -20.45 -6.36
N GLY A 126 -1.81 -21.71 -6.64
CA GLY A 126 -2.80 -22.75 -6.95
C GLY A 126 -3.76 -22.38 -8.09
N GLY A 127 -3.28 -21.65 -9.11
CA GLY A 127 -4.10 -21.17 -10.24
C GLY A 127 -5.02 -19.98 -9.92
N SER A 128 -5.00 -19.45 -8.68
CA SER A 128 -5.81 -18.29 -8.27
C SER A 128 -4.95 -17.05 -8.10
N CYS A 129 -5.46 -15.89 -8.53
CA CYS A 129 -4.87 -14.60 -8.20
C CYS A 129 -5.11 -14.30 -6.71
N THR A 130 -4.03 -14.11 -5.95
CA THR A 130 -4.10 -13.81 -4.51
C THR A 130 -3.96 -12.33 -4.20
N SER A 131 -3.21 -11.59 -5.03
CA SER A 131 -3.10 -10.13 -4.93
C SER A 131 -2.78 -9.50 -6.27
N ILE A 132 -3.19 -8.24 -6.43
CA ILE A 132 -2.87 -7.38 -7.57
C ILE A 132 -2.30 -6.07 -7.05
N GLN A 133 -1.32 -5.50 -7.77
CA GLN A 133 -0.70 -4.23 -7.43
C GLN A 133 -0.52 -3.36 -8.67
N GLU A 134 -0.72 -2.06 -8.49
CA GLU A 134 -0.29 -1.03 -9.43
C GLU A 134 0.81 -0.19 -8.78
N THR A 135 1.86 0.13 -9.54
CA THR A 135 2.99 0.92 -9.07
C THR A 135 3.27 2.03 -10.07
N LEU A 136 3.33 3.26 -9.57
CA LEU A 136 3.92 4.40 -10.27
C LEU A 136 5.36 4.54 -9.78
N ALA A 137 6.32 4.49 -10.68
CA ALA A 137 7.74 4.53 -10.35
C ALA A 137 8.51 5.50 -11.23
N LEU A 138 9.57 6.07 -10.67
CA LEU A 138 10.55 6.89 -11.41
C LEU A 138 11.91 6.20 -11.42
N PRO A 139 12.73 6.42 -12.48
CA PRO A 139 14.13 6.06 -12.43
C PRO A 139 14.83 6.85 -11.32
N TRP A 140 15.52 6.14 -10.44
CA TRP A 140 16.36 6.75 -9.42
C TRP A 140 17.81 6.73 -9.86
N LEU A 141 18.32 7.89 -10.23
CA LEU A 141 19.75 8.16 -10.30
C LEU A 141 20.04 9.14 -9.18
N GLN A 142 21.08 8.91 -8.40
CA GLN A 142 21.50 9.80 -7.29
C GLN A 142 21.67 11.28 -7.71
N ALA A 143 21.67 11.58 -8.99
CA ALA A 143 21.86 12.93 -9.51
C ALA A 143 20.92 13.35 -10.66
N ARG A 144 20.13 12.48 -11.29
CA ARG A 144 19.32 12.85 -12.48
C ARG A 144 18.05 12.04 -12.64
N ARG A 145 16.93 12.71 -12.93
CA ARG A 145 15.60 12.17 -13.18
C ARG A 145 15.39 11.65 -14.62
N ALA A 146 16.38 11.17 -15.30
CA ALA A 146 16.23 10.69 -16.67
C ALA A 146 16.37 9.17 -16.73
N ALA A 147 15.41 8.49 -17.38
CA ALA A 147 15.56 7.07 -17.68
C ALA A 147 16.79 6.84 -18.57
N PRO A 148 17.59 5.79 -18.34
CA PRO A 148 18.66 5.42 -19.27
C PRO A 148 18.09 5.19 -20.68
N GLU A 149 18.74 5.75 -21.70
CA GLU A 149 18.26 5.63 -23.11
C GLU A 149 18.07 4.18 -23.56
N GLY A 150 18.89 3.25 -23.04
CA GLY A 150 18.76 1.82 -23.31
C GLY A 150 17.50 1.20 -22.73
N MET A 151 17.13 1.55 -21.51
CA MET A 151 15.91 1.07 -20.84
C MET A 151 14.66 1.57 -21.58
N SER A 152 14.63 2.84 -21.98
CA SER A 152 13.49 3.45 -22.68
C SER A 152 13.15 2.73 -23.99
N ARG A 153 14.15 2.30 -24.77
CA ARG A 153 13.91 1.62 -26.05
C ARG A 153 13.43 0.17 -25.90
N GLN A 154 13.97 -0.56 -24.92
CA GLN A 154 13.64 -1.97 -24.71
C GLN A 154 12.29 -2.10 -24.00
N VAL A 155 12.02 -1.23 -23.05
CA VAL A 155 10.76 -1.15 -22.29
C VAL A 155 9.62 -0.61 -23.16
N ALA A 156 9.89 0.30 -24.10
CA ALA A 156 8.88 0.77 -25.08
C ALA A 156 8.32 -0.35 -25.97
N ARG A 157 9.06 -1.44 -26.17
CA ARG A 157 8.57 -2.61 -26.93
C ARG A 157 7.57 -3.47 -26.14
N LEU A 158 7.57 -3.33 -24.81
CA LEU A 158 6.68 -4.03 -23.88
C LEU A 158 5.49 -3.14 -23.47
N LEU A 159 5.39 -1.94 -24.05
CA LEU A 159 4.34 -0.99 -23.69
C LEU A 159 3.00 -1.44 -24.29
N HIS A 160 2.03 -1.64 -23.43
CA HIS A 160 0.64 -1.75 -23.82
C HIS A 160 -0.04 -0.39 -23.67
N PRO A 161 -0.89 0.04 -24.62
CA PRO A 161 -1.64 1.28 -24.46
C PRO A 161 -2.40 1.26 -23.15
N ALA A 162 -2.24 2.32 -22.35
CA ALA A 162 -2.97 2.44 -21.12
C ALA A 162 -4.46 2.63 -21.45
N GLU A 163 -5.28 1.69 -21.04
CA GLU A 163 -6.74 1.80 -21.10
C GLU A 163 -7.28 2.68 -19.97
N GLU A 164 -6.40 3.13 -19.07
CA GLU A 164 -6.76 3.78 -17.81
C GLU A 164 -6.09 5.14 -17.69
N ALA A 165 -6.85 6.13 -17.19
CA ALA A 165 -6.31 7.43 -16.83
C ALA A 165 -5.19 7.29 -15.80
N ALA A 166 -4.20 8.18 -15.85
CA ALA A 166 -3.16 8.25 -14.83
C ALA A 166 -3.81 8.44 -13.44
N PRO A 167 -3.23 7.82 -12.41
CA PRO A 167 -3.73 7.99 -11.06
C PRO A 167 -3.72 9.47 -10.65
N GLU A 168 -4.84 9.96 -10.10
CA GLU A 168 -4.87 11.28 -9.47
C GLU A 168 -3.82 11.35 -8.37
N THR A 169 -3.07 12.43 -8.33
CA THR A 169 -2.12 12.70 -7.27
C THR A 169 -2.88 12.87 -5.96
N LEU A 170 -2.68 11.93 -5.03
CA LEU A 170 -3.19 12.08 -3.67
C LEU A 170 -2.64 13.39 -3.08
N GLU A 171 -3.51 14.22 -2.56
CA GLU A 171 -3.13 15.49 -1.92
C GLU A 171 -2.17 15.21 -0.75
N SER A 172 -1.17 16.07 -0.61
CA SER A 172 -0.24 16.05 0.51
C SER A 172 -1.00 16.24 1.82
N ASP A 173 -0.78 15.35 2.78
CA ASP A 173 -1.39 15.39 4.12
C ASP A 173 -0.69 16.40 5.05
N ALA A 174 0.09 17.32 4.49
CA ALA A 174 0.84 18.32 5.24
C ALA A 174 -0.11 19.18 6.08
N GLY A 175 -0.11 18.95 7.39
CA GLY A 175 -0.87 19.73 8.35
C GLY A 175 -2.11 19.08 8.94
N MET A 176 -2.54 17.89 8.50
CA MET A 176 -3.68 17.22 9.12
C MET A 176 -3.31 16.57 10.46
N ALA A 177 -4.13 16.79 11.48
CA ALA A 177 -3.92 16.23 12.81
C ALA A 177 -3.97 14.68 12.79
N CYS A 178 -2.89 14.06 13.27
CA CYS A 178 -2.83 12.62 13.54
C CYS A 178 -2.78 12.43 15.04
N PRO A 179 -3.89 12.05 15.68
CA PRO A 179 -3.98 12.00 17.15
C PRO A 179 -3.14 10.89 17.77
N TYR A 180 -2.89 9.81 17.02
CA TYR A 180 -2.11 8.68 17.53
C TYR A 180 -0.66 8.83 17.09
N ARG A 181 0.27 8.77 18.06
CA ARG A 181 1.71 8.96 17.82
C ARG A 181 2.50 7.87 18.53
N TYR A 182 3.45 7.29 17.82
CA TYR A 182 4.33 6.24 18.34
C TYR A 182 5.78 6.58 17.99
N ARG A 183 6.69 6.37 18.95
CA ARG A 183 8.13 6.42 18.67
C ARG A 183 8.58 5.12 18.05
N MET A 184 9.52 5.18 17.15
CA MET A 184 10.16 4.03 16.52
C MET A 184 11.62 4.35 16.24
N THR A 185 12.40 3.34 15.90
CA THR A 185 13.81 3.49 15.57
C THR A 185 14.06 2.88 14.20
N PHE A 186 14.63 3.65 13.28
CA PHE A 186 15.15 3.13 12.03
C PHE A 186 16.45 2.37 12.31
N ARG A 187 16.56 1.17 11.78
CA ARG A 187 17.72 0.29 11.94
C ARG A 187 18.55 0.31 10.67
N PHE A 188 19.83 -0.06 10.79
CA PHE A 188 20.68 -0.22 9.62
C PHE A 188 20.10 -1.21 8.59
N GLY A 189 19.46 -2.29 9.04
CA GLY A 189 18.79 -3.27 8.17
C GLY A 189 17.50 -2.77 7.49
N ASP A 190 17.06 -1.56 7.77
CA ASP A 190 15.93 -0.92 7.09
C ASP A 190 16.39 -0.16 5.82
N LEU A 191 17.69 -0.01 5.63
CA LEU A 191 18.27 0.63 4.45
C LEU A 191 18.36 -0.36 3.28
N ASP A 192 18.19 0.16 2.07
CA ASP A 192 18.45 -0.57 0.83
C ASP A 192 19.90 -0.36 0.32
N ALA A 193 20.17 -0.89 -0.88
CA ALA A 193 21.49 -0.81 -1.51
C ALA A 193 21.95 0.63 -1.80
N ASP A 194 21.00 1.57 -1.93
CA ASP A 194 21.29 3.00 -2.12
C ASP A 194 21.42 3.77 -0.78
N ARG A 195 21.47 3.04 0.34
CA ARG A 195 21.52 3.61 1.70
C ARG A 195 20.29 4.45 2.06
N CYS A 196 19.19 4.25 1.40
CA CYS A 196 17.90 4.90 1.72
C CYS A 196 17.00 3.95 2.49
N VAL A 197 16.07 4.50 3.27
CA VAL A 197 15.02 3.64 3.88
C VAL A 197 14.27 2.90 2.78
N SER A 198 14.30 1.57 2.85
CA SER A 198 13.73 0.72 1.81
C SER A 198 12.20 0.79 1.80
N THR A 199 11.60 0.58 0.63
CA THR A 199 10.14 0.53 0.50
C THR A 199 9.53 -0.58 1.37
N LEU A 200 10.24 -1.69 1.53
CA LEU A 200 9.81 -2.79 2.39
C LEU A 200 9.88 -2.43 3.88
N ALA A 201 10.90 -1.69 4.31
CA ALA A 201 10.97 -1.16 5.67
C ALA A 201 9.80 -0.19 5.94
N LEU A 202 9.51 0.72 5.00
CA LEU A 202 8.35 1.61 5.11
C LEU A 202 7.04 0.84 5.21
N ALA A 203 6.86 -0.22 4.42
CA ALA A 203 5.68 -1.09 4.51
C ALA A 203 5.54 -1.78 5.88
N ARG A 204 6.66 -2.26 6.49
CA ARG A 204 6.69 -2.82 7.84
C ARG A 204 6.32 -1.79 8.90
N LEU A 205 6.81 -0.57 8.77
CA LEU A 205 6.52 0.52 9.70
C LEU A 205 5.05 0.96 9.59
N VAL A 206 4.49 0.98 8.38
CA VAL A 206 3.05 1.19 8.14
C VAL A 206 2.23 0.10 8.83
N GLU A 207 2.62 -1.16 8.68
CA GLU A 207 1.97 -2.28 9.38
C GLU A 207 2.04 -2.10 10.89
N GLN A 208 3.20 -1.77 11.44
CA GLN A 208 3.38 -1.54 12.88
C GLN A 208 2.45 -0.45 13.39
N GLY A 209 2.37 0.70 12.72
CA GLY A 209 1.47 1.80 13.11
C GLY A 209 0.01 1.38 13.09
N ARG A 210 -0.41 0.65 12.06
CA ARG A 210 -1.75 0.09 11.95
C ARG A 210 -2.07 -0.89 13.08
N VAL A 211 -1.16 -1.82 13.36
CA VAL A 211 -1.34 -2.83 14.42
C VAL A 211 -1.41 -2.17 15.79
N HIS A 212 -0.55 -1.18 16.09
CA HIS A 212 -0.59 -0.44 17.34
C HIS A 212 -1.95 0.21 17.57
N LEU A 213 -2.46 0.96 16.58
CA LEU A 213 -3.75 1.63 16.71
C LEU A 213 -4.90 0.66 16.93
N LEU A 214 -4.92 -0.44 16.16
CA LEU A 214 -5.99 -1.44 16.29
C LEU A 214 -5.91 -2.22 17.61
N HIS A 215 -4.71 -2.55 18.09
CA HIS A 215 -4.54 -3.16 19.41
C HIS A 215 -5.08 -2.26 20.52
N GLN A 216 -4.82 -0.96 20.48
CA GLN A 216 -5.37 0.00 21.45
C GLN A 216 -6.90 0.04 21.37
N ALA A 217 -7.47 0.10 20.16
CA ALA A 217 -8.92 0.11 19.97
C ALA A 217 -9.59 -1.16 20.50
N ILE A 218 -9.02 -2.33 20.22
CA ILE A 218 -9.52 -3.63 20.66
C ILE A 218 -9.39 -3.77 22.18
N ALA A 219 -8.21 -3.47 22.74
CA ALA A 219 -7.98 -3.55 24.18
C ALA A 219 -8.91 -2.62 24.97
N ALA A 220 -9.06 -1.37 24.53
CA ALA A 220 -9.93 -0.40 25.16
C ALA A 220 -11.43 -0.74 25.03
N SER A 221 -11.81 -1.47 23.97
CA SER A 221 -13.19 -1.93 23.75
C SER A 221 -13.57 -3.14 24.61
N GLY A 222 -12.61 -3.84 25.22
CA GLY A 222 -12.83 -5.07 25.97
C GLY A 222 -13.27 -6.28 25.15
N ILE A 223 -13.16 -6.21 23.82
CA ILE A 223 -13.56 -7.31 22.91
C ILE A 223 -12.42 -8.33 22.79
N ASP A 224 -12.77 -9.61 22.93
CA ASP A 224 -11.93 -10.72 22.50
C ASP A 224 -12.34 -11.17 21.08
N LEU A 225 -11.57 -10.75 20.09
CA LEU A 225 -11.84 -11.10 18.69
C LEU A 225 -11.87 -12.62 18.45
N ARG A 226 -11.11 -13.41 19.22
CA ARG A 226 -11.09 -14.88 19.07
C ARG A 226 -12.35 -15.50 19.64
N ALA A 227 -12.77 -15.06 20.82
CA ALA A 227 -14.01 -15.52 21.43
C ALA A 227 -15.24 -15.18 20.58
N GLU A 228 -15.23 -14.03 19.91
CA GLU A 228 -16.28 -13.56 19.01
C GLU A 228 -16.16 -14.16 17.58
N ALA A 229 -15.19 -15.06 17.33
CA ALA A 229 -14.89 -15.61 16.00
C ALA A 229 -14.65 -14.53 14.91
N LEU A 230 -14.11 -13.38 15.31
CA LEU A 230 -13.82 -12.25 14.42
C LEU A 230 -12.37 -12.25 13.95
N GLY A 231 -12.16 -11.83 12.72
CA GLY A 231 -10.86 -11.55 12.12
C GLY A 231 -10.78 -10.11 11.62
N LEU A 232 -9.55 -9.63 11.46
CA LEU A 232 -9.24 -8.38 10.78
C LEU A 232 -8.45 -8.70 9.52
N LEU A 233 -9.03 -8.38 8.37
CA LEU A 233 -8.41 -8.60 7.06
C LEU A 233 -7.97 -7.26 6.47
N VAL A 234 -6.80 -7.23 5.88
CA VAL A 234 -6.36 -6.10 5.05
C VAL A 234 -6.87 -6.34 3.64
N ALA A 235 -7.72 -5.44 3.15
CA ALA A 235 -8.26 -5.53 1.79
C ALA A 235 -7.40 -4.75 0.79
N LYS A 236 -6.89 -3.57 1.20
CA LYS A 236 -6.11 -2.69 0.33
C LYS A 236 -5.12 -1.88 1.15
N ILE A 237 -3.93 -1.66 0.58
CA ILE A 237 -2.95 -0.70 1.07
C ILE A 237 -2.51 0.17 -0.10
N THR A 238 -2.58 1.49 0.07
CA THR A 238 -2.00 2.47 -0.87
C THR A 238 -0.90 3.21 -0.14
N ILE A 239 0.35 3.07 -0.60
CA ILE A 239 1.51 3.76 -0.01
C ILE A 239 1.99 4.83 -0.99
N ARG A 240 2.21 6.05 -0.46
CA ARG A 240 2.89 7.13 -1.16
C ARG A 240 4.25 7.38 -0.51
N TYR A 241 5.29 7.35 -1.34
CA TYR A 241 6.66 7.55 -0.93
C TYR A 241 7.03 9.01 -1.20
N LEU A 242 7.20 9.80 -0.13
CA LEU A 242 7.38 11.26 -0.20
C LEU A 242 8.84 11.67 -0.31
N ALA A 243 9.71 10.93 0.38
CA ALA A 243 11.13 11.20 0.38
C ALA A 243 11.94 9.90 0.41
N ARG A 244 13.06 9.93 -0.31
CA ARG A 244 14.02 8.84 -0.34
C ARG A 244 15.34 9.36 0.21
N ARG A 245 15.71 8.92 1.39
CA ARG A 245 16.93 9.32 2.08
C ARG A 245 17.36 8.30 3.13
N GLU A 246 18.61 8.39 3.54
CA GLU A 246 19.09 7.65 4.70
C GLU A 246 18.42 8.15 5.97
N ALA A 247 17.91 7.24 6.79
CA ALA A 247 17.45 7.52 8.13
C ALA A 247 17.87 6.37 9.04
N VAL A 248 18.55 6.68 10.13
CA VAL A 248 18.98 5.77 11.18
C VAL A 248 18.72 6.46 12.51
N GLY A 249 18.23 5.70 13.50
CA GLY A 249 17.88 6.24 14.81
C GLY A 249 16.40 6.63 14.91
N ASP A 250 16.10 7.72 15.60
CA ASP A 250 14.75 8.07 15.98
C ASP A 250 13.84 8.40 14.82
N GLY A 251 12.66 7.81 14.85
CA GLY A 251 11.57 8.07 13.93
C GLY A 251 10.22 8.11 14.65
N ARG A 252 9.20 8.45 13.91
CA ARG A 252 7.83 8.56 14.42
C ARG A 252 6.85 7.91 13.46
N LEU A 253 5.88 7.22 14.03
CA LEU A 253 4.67 6.79 13.35
C LEU A 253 3.53 7.67 13.85
N ARG A 254 2.76 8.20 12.92
CA ARG A 254 1.53 8.94 13.22
C ARG A 254 0.37 8.23 12.56
N ALA A 255 -0.73 8.09 13.27
CA ALA A 255 -1.90 7.39 12.74
C ALA A 255 -3.18 8.19 12.95
N ARG A 256 -4.14 8.00 12.03
CA ARG A 256 -5.50 8.55 12.17
C ARG A 256 -6.52 7.68 11.44
N LEU A 257 -7.76 7.79 11.91
CA LEU A 257 -8.91 7.26 11.21
C LEU A 257 -9.27 8.20 10.05
N ILE A 258 -9.39 7.66 8.83
CA ILE A 258 -9.87 8.39 7.65
C ILE A 258 -11.36 8.16 7.46
N LYS A 259 -11.78 6.88 7.56
CA LYS A 259 -13.17 6.50 7.31
C LYS A 259 -13.56 5.30 8.17
N LEU A 260 -14.77 5.36 8.67
CA LEU A 260 -15.39 4.27 9.44
C LEU A 260 -16.68 3.86 8.70
N GLY A 261 -16.58 2.80 7.91
CA GLY A 261 -17.71 2.20 7.19
C GLY A 261 -18.49 1.22 8.07
N ASN A 262 -19.44 0.50 7.50
CA ASN A 262 -20.19 -0.52 8.24
C ASN A 262 -19.31 -1.68 8.70
N ALA A 263 -18.59 -2.31 7.77
CA ALA A 263 -17.69 -3.44 8.03
C ALA A 263 -16.21 -3.05 7.84
N SER A 264 -15.90 -1.82 7.42
CA SER A 264 -14.56 -1.39 7.02
C SER A 264 -14.06 -0.22 7.87
N ILE A 265 -12.74 -0.17 7.97
CA ILE A 265 -11.99 0.93 8.59
C ILE A 265 -10.92 1.36 7.60
N VAL A 266 -10.75 2.65 7.38
CA VAL A 266 -9.62 3.20 6.64
C VAL A 266 -8.73 3.97 7.61
N LEU A 267 -7.50 3.52 7.74
CA LEU A 267 -6.49 4.12 8.60
C LEU A 267 -5.38 4.72 7.76
N ARG A 268 -5.00 5.96 8.03
CA ARG A 268 -3.78 6.57 7.50
C ARG A 268 -2.65 6.44 8.51
N ILE A 269 -1.52 5.94 8.04
CA ILE A 269 -0.27 5.85 8.80
C ILE A 269 0.77 6.70 8.09
N VAL A 270 1.44 7.57 8.83
CA VAL A 270 2.54 8.41 8.33
C VAL A 270 3.83 7.98 9.02
N VAL A 271 4.87 7.76 8.23
CA VAL A 271 6.21 7.42 8.70
C VAL A 271 7.11 8.63 8.51
N SER A 272 7.75 9.08 9.60
CA SER A 272 8.59 10.28 9.60
C SER A 272 9.92 10.00 10.29
N ASP A 273 10.97 10.67 9.84
CA ASP A 273 12.23 10.83 10.56
C ASP A 273 12.33 12.25 11.17
N GLN A 274 13.54 12.65 11.58
CA GLN A 274 13.79 13.98 12.12
C GLN A 274 13.71 15.11 11.06
N GLN A 275 13.83 14.76 9.76
CA GLN A 275 13.80 15.70 8.65
C GLN A 275 12.40 15.85 8.04
N GLY A 276 11.44 15.02 8.44
CA GLY A 276 10.05 15.09 7.96
C GLY A 276 9.49 13.73 7.48
N ASP A 277 8.41 13.79 6.74
CA ASP A 277 7.69 12.60 6.30
C ASP A 277 8.45 11.85 5.19
N LEU A 278 8.57 10.54 5.37
CA LEU A 278 9.16 9.62 4.38
C LEU A 278 8.08 8.97 3.51
N ALA A 279 6.97 8.60 4.14
CA ALA A 279 5.84 7.98 3.45
C ALA A 279 4.56 8.13 4.25
N TYR A 280 3.43 8.01 3.57
CA TYR A 280 2.15 7.73 4.22
C TYR A 280 1.42 6.62 3.49
N ALA A 281 0.52 5.93 4.21
CA ALA A 281 -0.27 4.85 3.66
C ALA A 281 -1.69 4.86 4.14
N ASP A 282 -2.63 4.65 3.22
CA ASP A 282 -4.02 4.37 3.53
C ASP A 282 -4.25 2.86 3.53
N ASN A 283 -4.75 2.36 4.65
CA ASN A 283 -4.98 0.95 4.89
C ASN A 283 -6.49 0.71 5.00
N VAL A 284 -7.06 -0.01 4.04
CA VAL A 284 -8.46 -0.45 4.11
C VAL A 284 -8.51 -1.81 4.77
N MET A 285 -9.18 -1.88 5.90
CA MET A 285 -9.34 -3.09 6.68
C MET A 285 -10.80 -3.47 6.82
N LEU A 286 -11.06 -4.77 6.93
CA LEU A 286 -12.38 -5.33 7.09
C LEU A 286 -12.45 -6.16 8.37
N PHE A 287 -13.49 -5.96 9.16
CA PHE A 287 -13.92 -6.98 10.11
C PHE A 287 -14.62 -8.10 9.33
N ALA A 288 -14.26 -9.31 9.64
CA ALA A 288 -14.79 -10.48 8.95
C ALA A 288 -15.04 -11.63 9.94
N ASP A 289 -16.01 -12.45 9.64
CA ASP A 289 -16.16 -13.74 10.28
C ASP A 289 -14.94 -14.62 9.96
N ARG A 290 -14.33 -15.19 10.99
CA ARG A 290 -13.05 -15.89 10.89
C ARG A 290 -13.13 -17.19 10.09
N ALA A 291 -14.28 -17.86 10.10
CA ALA A 291 -14.46 -19.13 9.40
C ALA A 291 -14.81 -18.92 7.92
N THR A 292 -15.60 -17.90 7.62
CA THR A 292 -16.14 -17.68 6.26
C THR A 292 -15.42 -16.56 5.51
N THR A 293 -14.61 -15.75 6.19
CA THR A 293 -13.97 -14.52 5.69
C THR A 293 -14.96 -13.47 5.13
N ARG A 294 -16.25 -13.62 5.43
CA ARG A 294 -17.29 -12.66 5.00
C ARG A 294 -17.24 -11.42 5.88
N PRO A 295 -17.35 -10.22 5.27
CA PRO A 295 -17.40 -8.98 6.04
C PRO A 295 -18.56 -8.97 7.04
N VAL A 296 -18.26 -8.54 8.27
CA VAL A 296 -19.23 -8.32 9.35
C VAL A 296 -19.14 -6.88 9.85
N PRO A 297 -20.19 -6.32 10.47
CA PRO A 297 -20.13 -4.96 11.00
C PRO A 297 -18.98 -4.77 12.00
N VAL A 298 -18.37 -3.58 11.99
CA VAL A 298 -17.38 -3.19 13.02
C VAL A 298 -18.07 -3.27 14.38
N PRO A 299 -17.51 -4.01 15.36
CA PRO A 299 -18.11 -4.16 16.69
C PRO A 299 -18.39 -2.80 17.32
N VAL A 300 -19.55 -2.65 17.95
CA VAL A 300 -20.03 -1.37 18.50
C VAL A 300 -19.02 -0.70 19.43
N PRO A 301 -18.38 -1.40 20.40
CA PRO A 301 -17.40 -0.79 21.28
C PRO A 301 -16.13 -0.32 20.56
N VAL A 302 -15.64 -1.09 19.53
CA VAL A 302 -14.51 -0.68 18.71
C VAL A 302 -14.87 0.55 17.88
N ARG A 303 -16.06 0.56 17.31
CA ARG A 303 -16.59 1.71 16.55
C ARG A 303 -16.65 2.96 17.42
N ALA A 304 -17.17 2.85 18.63
CA ALA A 304 -17.29 3.96 19.57
C ALA A 304 -15.90 4.52 19.94
N TRP A 305 -14.93 3.64 20.21
CA TRP A 305 -13.57 4.06 20.52
C TRP A 305 -12.89 4.77 19.36
N LEU A 306 -12.98 4.22 18.13
CA LEU A 306 -12.41 4.82 16.94
C LEU A 306 -13.03 6.18 16.59
N ALA A 307 -14.34 6.34 16.85
CA ALA A 307 -15.06 7.59 16.61
C ALA A 307 -14.77 8.68 17.64
N ALA A 308 -14.38 8.28 18.86
CA ALA A 308 -14.16 9.22 19.97
C ALA A 308 -12.89 10.07 19.84
N SER A 309 -12.03 9.84 18.83
CA SER A 309 -10.75 10.56 18.58
C SER A 309 -10.06 11.04 19.87
N PRO A 310 -9.20 10.27 20.52
CA PRO A 310 -8.52 10.74 21.71
C PRO A 310 -7.64 11.94 21.36
N ALA A 311 -7.62 12.92 22.26
CA ALA A 311 -6.64 14.00 22.23
C ALA A 311 -5.22 13.40 22.15
N ALA A 312 -4.35 14.02 21.37
CA ALA A 312 -3.00 13.53 21.08
C ALA A 312 -2.15 13.39 22.34
N GLU A 313 -2.15 12.24 22.99
CA GLU A 313 -1.16 11.89 24.00
C GLU A 313 0.04 11.23 23.31
N GLU A 314 1.23 11.82 23.49
CA GLU A 314 2.48 11.18 23.09
C GLU A 314 2.73 9.98 24.01
N GLN A 315 2.38 8.78 23.55
CA GLN A 315 2.78 7.58 24.27
C GLN A 315 4.26 7.32 23.99
N GLY A 316 5.10 7.69 24.96
CA GLY A 316 6.51 7.32 24.98
C GLY A 316 6.61 5.81 25.20
N GLY A 317 7.13 5.08 24.23
CA GLY A 317 7.58 3.72 24.46
C GLY A 317 8.72 3.75 25.47
N ALA A 318 8.59 2.94 26.54
CA ALA A 318 9.66 2.63 27.48
C ALA A 318 10.72 1.73 26.82
#